data_208d543212c4096ecac2c2657b1e7132
#
_entry.id   208d543212c4096ecac2c2657b1e7132
#
_cell.length_a   1.000
_cell.length_b   1.000
_cell.length_c   1.000
_cell.angle_alpha   90.00
_cell.angle_beta   90.00
_cell.angle_gamma   90.00
#
_symmetry.space_group_name_H-M   'P 1'
#
loop_
_entity.id
_entity.type
_entity.pdbx_description
1 polymer ?
#
loop_
_entity_poly.entity_id
_entity_poly.type
_entity_poly.pdbx_seq_one_letter_code
_entity_poly.pdbx_strand_id
1 'polypeptide(L)'
;MIQTRLPDVSPGDLQAAWQSILQRARLVQHHTINREQLSVREHMTLVLRRLQGQRFMEFEALFEPGHSVAVVVVMFVAILELAKEAMVQITQAEPFAPIYLRLAYTPETLQAAE
;
A
#
# COMPACT_ATOMS: atom_id res chain seq x y z
N MET A 1 -14.13 8.55 24.46
CA MET A 1 -13.07 8.33 23.46
C MET A 1 -13.67 8.31 22.08
N ILE A 2 -13.24 9.25 21.28
CA ILE A 2 -13.76 9.36 19.92
C ILE A 2 -13.04 8.31 19.06
N GLN A 3 -13.76 7.27 18.71
CA GLN A 3 -13.26 6.36 17.70
C GLN A 3 -13.40 7.03 16.35
N THR A 4 -12.31 7.50 15.83
CA THR A 4 -12.31 7.96 14.46
C THR A 4 -12.37 6.73 13.57
N ARG A 5 -13.56 6.41 13.13
CA ARG A 5 -13.74 5.33 12.20
C ARG A 5 -13.32 5.84 10.83
N LEU A 6 -12.22 5.33 10.33
CA LEU A 6 -11.78 5.67 8.98
C LEU A 6 -12.73 5.06 7.96
N PRO A 7 -13.08 5.82 6.92
CA PRO A 7 -13.95 5.27 5.88
C PRO A 7 -13.32 4.06 5.21
N ASP A 8 -14.12 3.08 4.93
CA ASP A 8 -13.69 1.91 4.17
C ASP A 8 -13.53 2.28 2.70
N VAL A 9 -12.52 1.70 2.07
CA VAL A 9 -12.31 1.84 0.63
C VAL A 9 -13.27 0.88 -0.08
N SER A 10 -14.02 1.39 -1.07
CA SER A 10 -14.87 0.52 -1.86
C SER A 10 -14.03 -0.37 -2.78
N PRO A 11 -14.49 -1.60 -3.06
CA PRO A 11 -13.79 -2.47 -4.02
C PRO A 11 -13.61 -1.83 -5.40
N GLY A 12 -14.61 -1.08 -5.86
CA GLY A 12 -14.52 -0.40 -7.15
C GLY A 12 -13.45 0.67 -7.19
N ASP A 13 -13.34 1.46 -6.11
CA ASP A 13 -12.33 2.51 -6.03
C ASP A 13 -10.93 1.92 -5.92
N LEU A 14 -10.77 0.84 -5.17
CA LEU A 14 -9.49 0.14 -5.08
C LEU A 14 -9.09 -0.44 -6.43
N GLN A 15 -10.04 -1.02 -7.16
CA GLN A 15 -9.79 -1.56 -8.49
C GLN A 15 -9.38 -0.45 -9.46
N ALA A 16 -10.03 0.71 -9.40
CA ALA A 16 -9.69 1.84 -10.26
C ALA A 16 -8.26 2.33 -9.99
N ALA A 17 -7.89 2.46 -8.72
CA ALA A 17 -6.53 2.83 -8.36
C ALA A 17 -5.52 1.79 -8.85
N TRP A 18 -5.85 0.52 -8.71
CA TRP A 18 -5.00 -0.59 -9.18
C TRP A 18 -4.80 -0.53 -10.69
N GLN A 19 -5.87 -0.29 -11.46
CA GLN A 19 -5.77 -0.19 -12.90
C GLN A 19 -4.84 0.94 -13.32
N SER A 20 -4.93 2.08 -12.64
CA SER A 20 -4.04 3.21 -12.92
C SER A 20 -2.57 2.86 -12.66
N ILE A 21 -2.30 2.20 -11.53
CA ILE A 21 -0.95 1.76 -11.18
C ILE A 21 -0.41 0.76 -12.20
N LEU A 22 -1.23 -0.21 -12.57
CA LEU A 22 -0.85 -1.26 -13.50
C LEU A 22 -0.54 -0.69 -14.88
N GLN A 23 -1.33 0.28 -15.32
CA GLN A 23 -1.10 0.93 -16.61
C GLN A 23 0.24 1.66 -16.62
N ARG A 24 0.58 2.37 -15.54
CA ARG A 24 1.88 3.04 -15.43
C ARG A 24 3.02 2.05 -15.46
N ALA A 25 2.87 0.91 -14.80
CA ALA A 25 3.90 -0.13 -14.80
C ALA A 25 4.10 -0.74 -16.18
N ARG A 26 3.02 -0.93 -16.95
CA ARG A 26 3.09 -1.45 -18.31
C ARG A 26 3.85 -0.54 -19.25
N LEU A 27 3.74 0.77 -19.05
CA LEU A 27 4.45 1.73 -19.90
C LEU A 27 5.97 1.62 -19.75
N VAL A 28 6.43 1.12 -18.62
CA VAL A 28 7.86 1.00 -18.31
C VAL A 28 8.40 -0.38 -18.68
N GLN A 29 7.53 -1.35 -18.89
CA GLN A 29 7.90 -2.77 -19.03
C GLN A 29 8.66 -3.10 -20.33
N HIS A 30 8.79 -2.16 -21.25
CA HIS A 30 9.33 -2.43 -22.58
C HIS A 30 10.78 -2.91 -22.62
N HIS A 31 11.54 -2.81 -21.53
CA HIS A 31 12.99 -2.99 -21.59
C HIS A 31 13.61 -3.90 -20.54
N THR A 32 12.80 -4.52 -19.67
CA THR A 32 13.40 -5.31 -18.61
C THR A 32 12.73 -6.66 -18.45
N ILE A 33 13.38 -7.68 -18.99
CA ILE A 33 13.06 -9.05 -18.64
C ILE A 33 13.92 -9.37 -17.42
N ASN A 34 13.44 -9.03 -16.24
CA ASN A 34 14.10 -9.40 -15.02
C ASN A 34 13.36 -10.56 -14.38
N ARG A 35 14.08 -11.67 -14.24
CA ARG A 35 13.59 -12.85 -13.52
C ARG A 35 13.94 -12.72 -12.03
N GLU A 36 13.61 -11.62 -11.42
CA GLU A 36 13.79 -11.52 -9.98
C GLU A 36 12.70 -12.33 -9.28
N GLN A 37 13.14 -13.19 -8.38
CA GLN A 37 12.22 -13.86 -7.48
C GLN A 37 11.71 -12.82 -6.51
N LEU A 38 10.46 -12.43 -6.69
CA LEU A 38 9.86 -11.40 -5.86
C LEU A 38 9.14 -12.06 -4.69
N SER A 39 9.61 -11.77 -3.49
CA SER A 39 9.02 -12.28 -2.27
C SER A 39 7.99 -11.30 -1.74
N VAL A 40 6.77 -11.80 -1.53
CA VAL A 40 5.71 -11.01 -0.89
C VAL A 40 6.16 -10.55 0.50
N ARG A 41 6.80 -11.44 1.24
CA ARG A 41 7.23 -11.12 2.61
C ARG A 41 8.27 -10.00 2.64
N GLU A 42 9.22 -10.01 1.71
CA GLU A 42 10.19 -8.94 1.61
C GLU A 42 9.53 -7.61 1.30
N HIS A 43 8.55 -7.62 0.42
CA HIS A 43 7.83 -6.40 0.07
C HIS A 43 6.92 -5.92 1.20
N MET A 44 6.37 -6.84 2.01
CA MET A 44 5.67 -6.46 3.23
C MET A 44 6.59 -5.69 4.17
N THR A 45 7.82 -6.16 4.35
CA THR A 45 8.82 -5.47 5.17
C THR A 45 9.14 -4.09 4.60
N LEU A 46 9.32 -3.99 3.29
CA LEU A 46 9.59 -2.71 2.64
C LEU A 46 8.46 -1.71 2.84
N VAL A 47 7.21 -2.17 2.70
CA VAL A 47 6.04 -1.31 2.91
C VAL A 47 6.01 -0.80 4.35
N LEU A 48 6.21 -1.69 5.32
CA LEU A 48 6.21 -1.30 6.73
C LEU A 48 7.29 -0.27 7.03
N ARG A 49 8.48 -0.45 6.45
CA ARG A 49 9.58 0.51 6.63
C ARG A 49 9.24 1.87 6.05
N ARG A 50 8.62 1.91 4.89
CA ARG A 50 8.26 3.18 4.27
C ARG A 50 7.18 3.92 5.05
N LEU A 51 6.31 3.18 5.73
CA LEU A 51 5.25 3.78 6.53
C LEU A 51 5.74 4.25 7.91
N GLN A 52 6.91 3.80 8.35
CA GLN A 52 7.45 4.21 9.63
C GLN A 52 7.73 5.71 9.63
N GLY A 53 7.30 6.40 10.68
CA GLY A 53 7.47 7.83 10.80
C GLY A 53 6.50 8.65 9.98
N GLN A 54 5.63 8.01 9.20
CA GLN A 54 4.61 8.68 8.41
C GLN A 54 3.25 8.51 9.08
N ARG A 55 2.48 9.58 9.15
CA ARG A 55 1.09 9.46 9.63
C ARG A 55 0.23 8.75 8.61
N PHE A 56 0.39 9.14 7.36
CA PHE A 56 -0.30 8.56 6.22
C PHE A 56 0.65 8.57 5.03
N MET A 57 0.45 7.64 4.14
CA MET A 57 1.16 7.63 2.88
C MET A 57 0.16 7.30 1.77
N GLU A 58 0.19 8.06 0.70
CA GLU A 58 -0.69 7.81 -0.41
C GLU A 58 -0.38 6.43 -1.02
N PHE A 59 -1.43 5.65 -1.28
CA PHE A 59 -1.30 4.31 -1.83
C PHE A 59 -0.44 4.30 -3.10
N GLU A 60 -0.69 5.24 -4.00
CA GLU A 60 0.04 5.31 -5.26
C GLU A 60 1.51 5.69 -5.07
N ALA A 61 1.84 6.39 -3.99
CA ALA A 61 3.23 6.79 -3.72
C ALA A 61 4.13 5.61 -3.36
N LEU A 62 3.56 4.48 -2.96
CA LEU A 62 4.32 3.27 -2.68
C LEU A 62 4.83 2.60 -3.95
N PHE A 63 4.24 2.92 -5.10
CA PHE A 63 4.60 2.34 -6.38
C PHE A 63 5.47 3.33 -7.14
N GLU A 64 6.78 3.13 -7.06
CA GLU A 64 7.73 4.02 -7.69
C GLU A 64 7.69 3.91 -9.21
N PRO A 65 7.91 5.04 -9.92
CA PRO A 65 8.07 4.97 -11.38
C PRO A 65 9.27 4.08 -11.72
N GLY A 66 9.12 3.24 -12.71
CA GLY A 66 10.18 2.34 -13.12
C GLY A 66 10.05 0.92 -12.60
N HIS A 67 9.12 0.65 -11.71
CA HIS A 67 8.85 -0.71 -11.28
C HIS A 67 8.23 -1.52 -12.42
N SER A 68 8.71 -2.77 -12.58
CA SER A 68 8.08 -3.70 -13.52
C SER A 68 6.69 -4.10 -13.06
N VAL A 69 5.88 -4.65 -13.96
CA VAL A 69 4.55 -5.16 -13.59
C VAL A 69 4.66 -6.20 -12.49
N ALA A 70 5.67 -7.07 -12.54
CA ALA A 70 5.87 -8.09 -11.52
C ALA A 70 6.08 -7.48 -10.13
N VAL A 71 6.90 -6.43 -10.03
CA VAL A 71 7.13 -5.72 -8.77
C VAL A 71 5.85 -5.06 -8.28
N VAL A 72 5.11 -4.42 -9.18
CA VAL A 72 3.85 -3.75 -8.82
C VAL A 72 2.84 -4.76 -8.27
N VAL A 73 2.72 -5.93 -8.91
CA VAL A 73 1.80 -6.97 -8.46
C VAL A 73 2.19 -7.47 -7.07
N VAL A 74 3.47 -7.76 -6.85
CA VAL A 74 3.95 -8.26 -5.56
C VAL A 74 3.74 -7.21 -4.46
N MET A 75 4.00 -5.95 -4.77
CA MET A 75 3.77 -4.85 -3.84
C MET A 75 2.30 -4.75 -3.44
N PHE A 76 1.41 -4.85 -4.43
CA PHE A 76 -0.03 -4.81 -4.16
C PHE A 76 -0.46 -5.98 -3.27
N VAL A 77 0.00 -7.20 -3.58
CA VAL A 77 -0.30 -8.37 -2.77
C VAL A 77 0.24 -8.20 -1.35
N ALA A 78 1.45 -7.64 -1.21
CA ALA A 78 2.04 -7.39 0.10
C ALA A 78 1.18 -6.43 0.93
N ILE A 79 0.68 -5.36 0.31
CA ILE A 79 -0.20 -4.40 0.99
C ILE A 79 -1.49 -5.06 1.44
N LEU A 80 -2.10 -5.87 0.57
CA LEU A 80 -3.33 -6.60 0.92
C LEU A 80 -3.09 -7.57 2.07
N GLU A 81 -1.97 -8.27 2.08
CA GLU A 81 -1.63 -9.19 3.15
C GLU A 81 -1.43 -8.46 4.47
N LEU A 82 -0.75 -7.31 4.44
CA LEU A 82 -0.59 -6.48 5.63
C LEU A 82 -1.93 -5.98 6.17
N ALA A 83 -2.83 -5.60 5.28
CA ALA A 83 -4.17 -5.17 5.68
C ALA A 83 -4.97 -6.33 6.27
N LYS A 84 -4.85 -7.52 5.67
CA LYS A 84 -5.50 -8.72 6.17
C LYS A 84 -5.01 -9.07 7.57
N GLU A 85 -3.73 -8.90 7.83
CA GLU A 85 -3.13 -9.16 9.15
C GLU A 85 -3.31 -8.01 10.12
N ALA A 86 -4.03 -6.96 9.71
CA ALA A 86 -4.31 -5.77 10.53
C ALA A 86 -3.04 -5.01 10.94
N MET A 87 -1.99 -5.08 10.14
CA MET A 87 -0.75 -4.34 10.38
C MET A 87 -0.77 -2.96 9.75
N VAL A 88 -1.57 -2.78 8.70
CA VAL A 88 -1.80 -1.48 8.08
C VAL A 88 -3.29 -1.25 7.93
N GLN A 89 -3.66 0.02 7.84
CA GLN A 89 -5.03 0.42 7.53
C GLN A 89 -5.04 1.14 6.21
N ILE A 90 -6.03 0.79 5.38
CA ILE A 90 -6.27 1.43 4.10
C ILE A 90 -7.51 2.30 4.28
N THR A 91 -7.40 3.57 3.94
CA THR A 91 -8.51 4.51 4.12
C THR A 91 -8.67 5.42 2.91
N GLN A 92 -9.88 5.93 2.77
CA GLN A 92 -10.24 6.86 1.71
C GLN A 92 -11.30 7.80 2.28
N ALA A 93 -11.11 9.10 2.11
CA ALA A 93 -12.00 10.09 2.72
C ALA A 93 -13.41 10.05 2.11
N GLU A 94 -13.49 9.84 0.81
CA GLU A 94 -14.76 9.79 0.09
C GLU A 94 -14.56 9.02 -1.22
N PRO A 95 -15.63 8.59 -1.91
CA PRO A 95 -15.48 7.92 -3.19
C PRO A 95 -14.66 8.75 -4.18
N PHE A 96 -13.77 8.08 -4.91
CA PHE A 96 -12.84 8.66 -5.89
C PHE A 96 -11.75 9.55 -5.31
N ALA A 97 -11.71 9.74 -3.99
CA ALA A 97 -10.62 10.44 -3.34
C ALA A 97 -9.35 9.56 -3.32
N PRO A 98 -8.17 10.16 -3.12
CA PRO A 98 -6.95 9.36 -2.99
C PRO A 98 -7.04 8.36 -1.85
N ILE A 99 -6.42 7.21 -2.05
CA ILE A 99 -6.35 6.15 -1.06
C ILE A 99 -5.07 6.30 -0.27
N TYR A 100 -5.15 6.16 1.05
CA TYR A 100 -4.01 6.32 1.95
C TYR A 100 -3.81 5.06 2.78
N LEU A 101 -2.56 4.80 3.12
CA LEU A 101 -2.18 3.75 4.05
C LEU A 101 -1.54 4.37 5.28
N ARG A 102 -1.73 3.70 6.40
CA ARG A 102 -1.01 4.02 7.64
C ARG A 102 -0.73 2.75 8.41
N LEU A 103 0.25 2.79 9.28
CA LEU A 103 0.48 1.71 10.22
C LEU A 103 -0.71 1.63 11.19
N ALA A 104 -1.19 0.42 11.43
CA ALA A 104 -2.26 0.22 12.41
C ALA A 104 -1.77 0.51 13.82
N TYR A 105 -0.48 0.28 14.07
CA TYR A 105 0.14 0.53 15.35
C TYR A 105 1.36 1.41 15.15
N THR A 106 1.39 2.55 15.82
CA THR A 106 2.56 3.42 15.82
C THR A 106 3.36 3.14 17.09
N PRO A 107 4.68 3.42 17.08
CA PRO A 107 5.47 3.30 18.31
C PRO A 107 4.88 4.10 19.47
N GLU A 108 4.30 5.24 19.19
CA GLU A 108 3.66 6.09 20.21
C GLU A 108 2.45 5.39 20.81
N THR A 109 1.66 4.71 19.99
CA THR A 109 0.50 3.96 20.45
C THR A 109 0.92 2.80 21.35
N LEU A 110 1.99 2.12 20.97
CA LEU A 110 2.53 1.02 21.77
C LEU A 110 3.07 1.50 23.11
N GLN A 111 3.74 2.65 23.12
CA GLN A 111 4.25 3.23 24.36
C GLN A 111 3.10 3.68 25.27
N ALA A 112 2.04 4.20 24.70
CA ALA A 112 0.88 4.62 25.47
C ALA A 112 0.11 3.43 26.08
N ALA A 113 0.26 2.24 25.49
CA ALA A 113 -0.40 1.03 25.98
C ALA A 113 0.35 0.40 27.16
N GLU A 114 1.57 0.80 27.40
CA GLU A 114 2.33 0.36 28.57
C GLU A 114 2.03 1.24 29.76
#